data_e1025508160a0ee86f34c9a555d4ca12
#
_entry.id   e1025508160a0ee86f34c9a555d4ca12
#
_cell.length_a   1.000
_cell.length_b   1.000
_cell.length_c   1.000
_cell.angle_alpha   90.00
_cell.angle_beta   90.00
_cell.angle_gamma   90.00
#
_symmetry.space_group_name_H-M   'P 1'
#
loop_
_entity.id
_entity.type
_entity.pdbx_description
1 polymer ?
#
loop_
_entity_poly.entity_id
_entity_poly.type
_entity_poly.pdbx_seq_one_letter_code
_entity_poly.pdbx_strand_id
1 'polypeptide(L)'
;PLGSTRLKGTKLSNYDYESHVISIPDYPEPGIIFKDVTPLFKDPTCFKALVDDIAGHFANCGITKVIGAEARGFLIGAPVAYALGAGFIPARKPGKLPREVFTQSYDLEYGTDELQIHKDALNKDDVVLIADDLVATGGTCVASARLAEQAGARVEGFTFALELCYLDPRTTISKYFPNTEVYTLIKVKQ
;
A
#
# COMPACT_ATOMS: atom_id res chain seq x y z
N PRO A 1 24.00 -23.14 -8.21
CA PRO A 1 22.74 -22.55 -7.82
C PRO A 1 22.78 -22.26 -6.31
N LEU A 2 23.17 -21.03 -5.95
CA LEU A 2 23.17 -20.59 -4.56
C LEU A 2 21.76 -20.09 -4.27
N GLY A 3 21.03 -20.86 -3.47
CA GLY A 3 19.74 -20.47 -2.93
C GLY A 3 19.90 -19.17 -2.12
N SER A 4 19.33 -18.11 -2.63
CA SER A 4 19.18 -16.84 -1.93
C SER A 4 18.23 -17.10 -0.77
N THR A 5 18.77 -17.36 0.40
CA THR A 5 18.01 -17.35 1.66
C THR A 5 17.64 -15.89 1.92
N ARG A 6 16.42 -15.52 1.52
CA ARG A 6 15.83 -14.22 1.83
C ARG A 6 15.79 -14.10 3.36
N LEU A 7 16.64 -13.29 3.92
CA LEU A 7 16.56 -12.93 5.34
C LEU A 7 15.17 -12.31 5.55
N LYS A 8 14.30 -13.00 6.29
CA LYS A 8 12.99 -12.48 6.70
C LYS A 8 13.24 -11.15 7.39
N GLY A 9 12.69 -10.08 6.80
CA GLY A 9 12.97 -8.71 7.17
C GLY A 9 12.76 -8.45 8.65
N THR A 10 13.85 -8.18 9.32
CA THR A 10 13.82 -7.54 10.62
C THR A 10 13.39 -6.09 10.41
N LYS A 11 12.43 -5.62 11.21
CA LYS A 11 12.04 -4.21 11.24
C LYS A 11 13.33 -3.39 11.39
N LEU A 12 13.63 -2.51 10.43
CA LEU A 12 14.90 -1.79 10.37
C LEU A 12 15.06 -0.75 11.48
N SER A 13 13.97 -0.35 12.09
CA SER A 13 13.95 0.58 13.22
C SER A 13 13.04 0.07 14.33
N ASN A 14 13.39 0.39 15.58
CA ASN A 14 12.52 0.22 16.75
C ASN A 14 11.72 1.49 17.01
N TYR A 15 11.41 2.26 15.97
CA TYR A 15 10.67 3.50 16.10
C TYR A 15 9.22 3.23 16.56
N ASP A 16 8.75 4.00 17.53
CA ASP A 16 7.40 3.90 18.05
C ASP A 16 6.42 4.68 17.14
N TYR A 17 5.93 4.03 16.11
CA TYR A 17 4.93 4.61 15.22
C TYR A 17 3.54 4.70 15.86
N GLU A 18 3.20 3.73 16.71
CA GLU A 18 1.86 3.64 17.31
C GLU A 18 1.49 4.87 18.14
N SER A 19 2.45 5.46 18.85
CA SER A 19 2.23 6.66 19.67
C SER A 19 1.76 7.88 18.86
N HIS A 20 1.99 7.89 17.56
CA HIS A 20 1.56 8.97 16.65
C HIS A 20 0.13 8.79 16.12
N VAL A 21 -0.46 7.60 16.25
CA VAL A 21 -1.80 7.31 15.76
C VAL A 21 -2.84 7.82 16.76
N ILE A 22 -3.83 8.55 16.25
CA ILE A 22 -4.93 9.06 17.07
C ILE A 22 -6.17 8.19 16.84
N SER A 23 -6.71 7.64 17.94
CA SER A 23 -7.97 6.90 17.91
C SER A 23 -9.14 7.84 18.17
N ILE A 24 -10.09 7.90 17.23
CA ILE A 24 -11.28 8.75 17.31
C ILE A 24 -12.49 7.82 17.47
N PRO A 25 -13.09 7.76 18.66
CA PRO A 25 -14.28 6.95 18.88
C PRO A 25 -15.50 7.53 18.16
N ASP A 26 -16.42 6.65 17.79
CA ASP A 26 -17.71 7.00 17.19
C ASP A 26 -17.59 7.87 15.92
N TYR A 27 -16.62 7.57 15.07
CA TYR A 27 -16.40 8.25 13.81
C TYR A 27 -16.14 7.25 12.67
N PRO A 28 -16.75 7.40 11.47
CA PRO A 28 -17.79 8.39 11.10
C PRO A 28 -19.16 8.07 11.67
N GLU A 29 -19.32 6.90 12.29
CA GLU A 29 -20.59 6.42 12.87
C GLU A 29 -20.37 5.87 14.28
N PRO A 30 -21.42 5.88 15.15
CA PRO A 30 -21.34 5.29 16.48
C PRO A 30 -20.85 3.84 16.46
N GLY A 31 -19.94 3.49 17.37
CA GLY A 31 -19.36 2.15 17.50
C GLY A 31 -18.11 1.91 16.64
N ILE A 32 -17.75 2.83 15.75
CA ILE A 32 -16.54 2.75 14.96
C ILE A 32 -15.41 3.55 15.62
N ILE A 33 -14.24 2.93 15.77
CA ILE A 33 -13.03 3.63 16.20
C ILE A 33 -12.19 3.90 14.95
N PHE A 34 -12.17 5.16 14.53
CA PHE A 34 -11.36 5.60 13.40
C PHE A 34 -9.89 5.79 13.81
N LYS A 35 -8.97 5.30 13.01
CA LYS A 35 -7.54 5.48 13.22
C LYS A 35 -7.03 6.59 12.30
N ASP A 36 -6.73 7.74 12.88
CA ASP A 36 -6.10 8.84 12.16
C ASP A 36 -4.60 8.63 12.14
N VAL A 37 -4.06 8.39 10.94
CA VAL A 37 -2.63 8.16 10.70
C VAL A 37 -1.90 9.42 10.21
N THR A 38 -2.61 10.53 10.01
CA THR A 38 -1.99 11.76 9.50
C THR A 38 -0.86 12.31 10.38
N PRO A 39 -0.88 12.13 11.71
CA PRO A 39 0.27 12.53 12.54
C PRO A 39 1.58 11.82 12.21
N LEU A 40 1.54 10.62 11.60
CA LEU A 40 2.74 9.92 11.12
C LEU A 40 3.49 10.72 10.05
N PHE A 41 2.77 11.48 9.25
CA PHE A 41 3.33 12.30 8.16
C PHE A 41 3.65 13.73 8.61
N LYS A 42 2.96 14.23 9.63
CA LYS A 42 3.14 15.57 10.19
C LYS A 42 4.47 15.70 10.92
N ASP A 43 4.88 14.68 11.65
CA ASP A 43 6.14 14.70 12.39
C ASP A 43 7.30 14.35 11.44
N PRO A 44 8.29 15.23 11.26
CA PRO A 44 9.36 14.99 10.28
C PRO A 44 10.25 13.80 10.61
N THR A 45 10.49 13.53 11.88
CA THR A 45 11.29 12.38 12.33
C THR A 45 10.55 11.07 12.09
N CYS A 46 9.25 11.03 12.43
CA CYS A 46 8.40 9.88 12.20
C CYS A 46 8.23 9.60 10.70
N PHE A 47 7.96 10.63 9.91
CA PHE A 47 7.78 10.49 8.46
C PHE A 47 9.04 9.95 7.79
N LYS A 48 10.21 10.50 8.14
CA LYS A 48 11.48 9.98 7.62
C LYS A 48 11.71 8.52 8.02
N ALA A 49 11.51 8.17 9.28
CA ALA A 49 11.68 6.81 9.78
C ALA A 49 10.75 5.82 9.04
N LEU A 50 9.51 6.18 8.84
CA LEU A 50 8.50 5.38 8.14
C LEU A 50 8.92 5.10 6.70
N VAL A 51 9.30 6.13 5.96
CA VAL A 51 9.73 5.98 4.56
C VAL A 51 11.02 5.16 4.47
N ASP A 52 12.00 5.44 5.30
CA ASP A 52 13.29 4.72 5.32
C ASP A 52 13.10 3.24 5.72
N ASP A 53 12.20 2.95 6.64
CA ASP A 53 11.89 1.58 7.09
C ASP A 53 11.29 0.76 5.96
N ILE A 54 10.28 1.29 5.27
CA ILE A 54 9.64 0.61 4.14
C ILE A 54 10.61 0.47 2.96
N ALA A 55 11.29 1.55 2.59
CA ALA A 55 12.24 1.53 1.47
C ALA A 55 13.40 0.58 1.74
N GLY A 56 13.92 0.55 2.96
CA GLY A 56 14.97 -0.39 3.38
C GLY A 56 14.52 -1.85 3.30
N HIS A 57 13.28 -2.14 3.69
CA HIS A 57 12.72 -3.48 3.61
C HIS A 57 12.66 -4.01 2.17
N PHE A 58 12.33 -3.16 1.22
CA PHE A 58 12.19 -3.51 -0.19
C PHE A 58 13.42 -3.18 -1.06
N ALA A 59 14.51 -2.69 -0.48
CA ALA A 59 15.68 -2.16 -1.20
C ALA A 59 16.30 -3.16 -2.21
N ASN A 60 16.25 -4.46 -1.91
CA ASN A 60 16.85 -5.51 -2.74
C ASN A 60 15.80 -6.34 -3.50
N CYS A 61 14.60 -5.83 -3.67
CA CYS A 61 13.51 -6.53 -4.32
C CYS A 61 13.34 -6.17 -5.80
N GLY A 62 14.14 -5.25 -6.31
CA GLY A 62 14.09 -4.85 -7.72
C GLY A 62 12.87 -4.02 -8.09
N ILE A 63 12.24 -3.33 -7.13
CA ILE A 63 11.06 -2.51 -7.37
C ILE A 63 11.38 -1.41 -8.38
N THR A 64 10.58 -1.33 -9.46
CA THR A 64 10.70 -0.30 -10.49
C THR A 64 9.61 0.76 -10.39
N LYS A 65 8.45 0.40 -9.86
CA LYS A 65 7.29 1.29 -9.72
C LYS A 65 6.56 1.03 -8.41
N VAL A 66 6.01 2.10 -7.85
CA VAL A 66 5.10 2.03 -6.70
C VAL A 66 3.74 2.57 -7.14
N ILE A 67 2.67 1.85 -6.84
CA ILE A 67 1.29 2.30 -7.04
C ILE A 67 0.72 2.73 -5.69
N GLY A 68 0.16 3.93 -5.65
CA GLY A 68 -0.62 4.41 -4.51
C GLY A 68 -1.99 4.89 -4.95
N ALA A 69 -3.03 4.56 -4.19
CA ALA A 69 -4.41 4.96 -4.47
C ALA A 69 -4.73 6.34 -3.88
N GLU A 70 -5.51 7.14 -4.64
CA GLU A 70 -5.94 8.46 -4.16
C GLU A 70 -6.73 8.36 -2.85
N ALA A 71 -6.59 9.31 -1.95
CA ALA A 71 -5.60 10.38 -1.98
C ALA A 71 -4.46 10.08 -0.98
N ARG A 72 -4.76 9.42 0.14
CA ARG A 72 -3.81 9.19 1.25
C ARG A 72 -2.69 8.22 0.87
N GLY A 73 -2.94 7.31 -0.07
CA GLY A 73 -1.90 6.44 -0.61
C GLY A 73 -0.75 7.18 -1.31
N PHE A 74 -0.99 8.40 -1.79
CA PHE A 74 0.05 9.25 -2.36
C PHE A 74 1.07 9.70 -1.32
N LEU A 75 0.62 9.91 -0.07
CA LEU A 75 1.47 10.38 1.03
C LEU A 75 2.59 9.40 1.39
N ILE A 76 2.35 8.13 1.18
CA ILE A 76 3.34 7.09 1.44
C ILE A 76 3.97 6.55 0.15
N GLY A 77 3.17 6.36 -0.88
CA GLY A 77 3.63 5.77 -2.14
C GLY A 77 4.69 6.61 -2.86
N ALA A 78 4.48 7.91 -2.98
CA ALA A 78 5.43 8.80 -3.66
C ALA A 78 6.77 8.91 -2.92
N PRO A 79 6.82 9.15 -1.59
CA PRO A 79 8.09 9.17 -0.87
C PRO A 79 8.84 7.83 -0.90
N VAL A 80 8.12 6.71 -0.78
CA VAL A 80 8.74 5.38 -0.84
C VAL A 80 9.31 5.11 -2.24
N ALA A 81 8.59 5.47 -3.31
CA ALA A 81 9.11 5.36 -4.67
C ALA A 81 10.40 6.15 -4.84
N TYR A 82 10.41 7.40 -4.39
CA TYR A 82 11.60 8.26 -4.43
C TYR A 82 12.78 7.62 -3.69
N ALA A 83 12.56 7.11 -2.47
CA ALA A 83 13.60 6.48 -1.67
C ALA A 83 14.14 5.17 -2.29
N LEU A 84 13.30 4.44 -3.03
CA LEU A 84 13.68 3.23 -3.75
C LEU A 84 14.36 3.50 -5.11
N GLY A 85 14.36 4.74 -5.59
CA GLY A 85 14.77 5.04 -6.97
C GLY A 85 13.78 4.49 -8.01
N ALA A 86 12.52 4.31 -7.63
CA ALA A 86 11.43 3.81 -8.47
C ALA A 86 10.53 4.97 -8.96
N GLY A 87 9.73 4.70 -9.98
CA GLY A 87 8.67 5.60 -10.40
C GLY A 87 7.43 5.47 -9.52
N PHE A 88 6.60 6.51 -9.49
CA PHE A 88 5.31 6.50 -8.79
C PHE A 88 4.15 6.58 -9.78
N ILE A 89 3.13 5.75 -9.55
CA ILE A 89 1.93 5.67 -10.38
C ILE A 89 0.71 5.93 -9.50
N PRO A 90 -0.06 6.99 -9.77
CA PRO A 90 -1.30 7.23 -9.07
C PRO A 90 -2.40 6.30 -9.60
N ALA A 91 -3.04 5.55 -8.70
CA ALA A 91 -4.30 4.89 -8.98
C ALA A 91 -5.43 5.83 -8.54
N ARG A 92 -6.37 6.11 -9.44
CA ARG A 92 -7.37 7.14 -9.24
C ARG A 92 -8.78 6.67 -9.53
N LYS A 93 -9.74 7.35 -8.95
CA LYS A 93 -11.16 7.17 -9.23
C LYS A 93 -11.48 7.49 -10.69
N PRO A 94 -12.57 6.92 -11.25
CA PRO A 94 -12.96 7.16 -12.63
C PRO A 94 -13.07 8.65 -12.97
N GLY A 95 -12.61 9.00 -14.17
CA GLY A 95 -12.67 10.37 -14.70
C GLY A 95 -11.58 11.32 -14.20
N LYS A 96 -10.64 10.85 -13.38
CA LYS A 96 -9.54 11.68 -12.87
C LYS A 96 -8.27 11.64 -13.75
N LEU A 97 -8.11 10.59 -14.53
CA LEU A 97 -6.97 10.41 -15.42
C LEU A 97 -7.36 10.78 -16.86
N PRO A 98 -6.57 11.64 -17.54
CA PRO A 98 -7.01 12.25 -18.82
C PRO A 98 -6.69 11.41 -20.05
N ARG A 99 -5.91 10.34 -19.94
CA ARG A 99 -5.52 9.49 -21.07
C ARG A 99 -6.18 8.11 -20.96
N GLU A 100 -5.91 7.20 -21.87
CA GLU A 100 -6.42 5.82 -21.81
C GLU A 100 -6.02 5.12 -20.52
N VAL A 101 -6.97 4.38 -19.94
CA VAL A 101 -6.83 3.74 -18.63
C VAL A 101 -7.16 2.26 -18.67
N PHE A 102 -6.52 1.50 -17.77
CA PHE A 102 -7.07 0.26 -17.26
C PHE A 102 -7.97 0.56 -16.08
N THR A 103 -9.05 -0.20 -15.94
CA THR A 103 -10.03 -0.05 -14.85
C THR A 103 -10.16 -1.36 -14.11
N GLN A 104 -10.24 -1.30 -12.79
CA GLN A 104 -10.50 -2.43 -11.91
C GLN A 104 -11.57 -2.08 -10.90
N SER A 105 -12.65 -2.87 -10.88
CA SER A 105 -13.71 -2.77 -9.88
C SER A 105 -13.34 -3.53 -8.61
N TYR A 106 -13.87 -3.08 -7.48
CA TYR A 106 -13.79 -3.78 -6.20
C TYR A 106 -15.06 -3.52 -5.39
N ASP A 107 -15.41 -4.49 -4.55
CA ASP A 107 -16.62 -4.43 -3.74
C ASP A 107 -16.41 -3.57 -2.49
N LEU A 108 -17.42 -2.77 -2.18
CA LEU A 108 -17.58 -2.06 -0.92
C LEU A 108 -18.60 -2.82 -0.05
N GLU A 109 -18.74 -2.41 1.20
CA GLU A 109 -19.81 -2.91 2.06
C GLU A 109 -21.19 -2.66 1.42
N TYR A 110 -21.35 -1.52 0.77
CA TYR A 110 -22.53 -1.17 -0.02
C TYR A 110 -22.11 -0.72 -1.43
N GLY A 111 -22.36 -1.58 -2.43
CA GLY A 111 -22.05 -1.28 -3.83
C GLY A 111 -20.64 -1.65 -4.25
N THR A 112 -20.21 -1.08 -5.35
CA THR A 112 -18.88 -1.27 -5.94
C THR A 112 -18.21 0.07 -6.19
N ASP A 113 -16.90 0.05 -6.25
CA ASP A 113 -16.10 1.21 -6.64
C ASP A 113 -15.06 0.77 -7.67
N GLU A 114 -14.38 1.72 -8.29
CA GLU A 114 -13.41 1.46 -9.33
C GLU A 114 -12.15 2.29 -9.11
N LEU A 115 -11.01 1.71 -9.50
CA LEU A 115 -9.73 2.41 -9.64
C LEU A 115 -9.22 2.29 -11.06
N GLN A 116 -8.44 3.28 -11.47
CA GLN A 116 -7.84 3.36 -12.79
C GLN A 116 -6.38 3.74 -12.70
N ILE A 117 -5.56 3.20 -13.62
CA ILE A 117 -4.21 3.69 -13.93
C ILE A 117 -4.12 3.95 -15.44
N HIS A 118 -3.22 4.81 -15.87
CA HIS A 118 -2.95 4.97 -17.30
C HIS A 118 -2.43 3.67 -17.91
N LYS A 119 -2.86 3.33 -19.13
CA LYS A 119 -2.43 2.12 -19.83
C LYS A 119 -0.92 2.07 -20.08
N ASP A 120 -0.30 3.23 -20.29
CA ASP A 120 1.14 3.34 -20.55
C ASP A 120 1.99 3.49 -19.28
N ALA A 121 1.38 3.42 -18.10
CA ALA A 121 2.08 3.58 -16.83
C ALA A 121 3.05 2.44 -16.51
N LEU A 122 2.74 1.23 -16.97
CA LEU A 122 3.49 0.00 -16.67
C LEU A 122 3.71 -0.82 -17.93
N ASN A 123 4.72 -1.70 -17.87
CA ASN A 123 4.97 -2.72 -18.86
C ASN A 123 5.37 -4.05 -18.20
N LYS A 124 5.59 -5.08 -19.01
CA LYS A 124 5.91 -6.44 -18.55
C LYS A 124 7.23 -6.57 -17.76
N ASP A 125 8.11 -5.60 -17.87
CA ASP A 125 9.41 -5.60 -17.18
C ASP A 125 9.33 -4.90 -15.83
N ASP A 126 8.20 -4.27 -15.51
CA ASP A 126 8.01 -3.57 -14.25
C ASP A 126 7.75 -4.54 -13.08
N VAL A 127 8.35 -4.19 -11.96
CA VAL A 127 8.19 -4.84 -10.66
C VAL A 127 7.55 -3.84 -9.72
N VAL A 128 6.36 -4.15 -9.25
CA VAL A 128 5.46 -3.18 -8.61
C VAL A 128 5.30 -3.45 -7.12
N LEU A 129 5.41 -2.40 -6.33
CA LEU A 129 5.01 -2.34 -4.93
C LEU A 129 3.68 -1.58 -4.82
N ILE A 130 2.72 -2.17 -4.14
CA ILE A 130 1.44 -1.53 -3.80
C ILE A 130 1.57 -0.89 -2.43
N ALA A 131 1.30 0.41 -2.33
CA ALA A 131 1.45 1.16 -1.08
C ALA A 131 0.19 1.97 -0.75
N ASP A 132 -0.19 1.95 0.53
CA ASP A 132 -1.23 2.81 1.07
C ASP A 132 -0.92 3.18 2.52
N ASP A 133 -1.61 4.16 3.06
CA ASP A 133 -1.45 4.56 4.45
C ASP A 133 -2.03 3.52 5.42
N LEU A 134 -3.17 2.96 5.08
CA LEU A 134 -3.91 2.02 5.91
C LEU A 134 -4.53 0.92 5.05
N VAL A 135 -4.52 -0.31 5.56
CA VAL A 135 -5.31 -1.40 4.99
C VAL A 135 -6.39 -1.83 5.97
N ALA A 136 -7.63 -1.82 5.49
CA ALA A 136 -8.81 -2.26 6.24
C ALA A 136 -9.25 -3.65 5.78
N THR A 137 -10.06 -3.75 4.74
CA THR A 137 -10.54 -5.04 4.20
C THR A 137 -9.61 -5.63 3.13
N GLY A 138 -8.81 -4.78 2.47
CA GLY A 138 -7.89 -5.19 1.40
C GLY A 138 -8.43 -4.99 -0.02
N GLY A 139 -9.67 -4.54 -0.19
CA GLY A 139 -10.29 -4.40 -1.52
C GLY A 139 -9.56 -3.41 -2.42
N THR A 140 -9.24 -2.24 -1.90
CA THR A 140 -8.55 -1.17 -2.65
C THR A 140 -7.15 -1.60 -3.11
N CYS A 141 -6.36 -2.20 -2.23
CA CYS A 141 -5.00 -2.63 -2.57
C CYS A 141 -4.99 -3.81 -3.54
N VAL A 142 -5.93 -4.74 -3.43
CA VAL A 142 -6.10 -5.82 -4.41
C VAL A 142 -6.48 -5.26 -5.78
N ALA A 143 -7.40 -4.28 -5.84
CA ALA A 143 -7.75 -3.61 -7.10
C ALA A 143 -6.52 -2.94 -7.73
N SER A 144 -5.71 -2.22 -6.95
CA SER A 144 -4.46 -1.61 -7.42
C SER A 144 -3.49 -2.64 -7.98
N ALA A 145 -3.33 -3.77 -7.30
CA ALA A 145 -2.46 -4.86 -7.75
C ALA A 145 -2.98 -5.53 -9.03
N ARG A 146 -4.28 -5.70 -9.16
CA ARG A 146 -4.88 -6.25 -10.39
C ARG A 146 -4.74 -5.33 -11.58
N LEU A 147 -4.72 -4.01 -11.37
CA LEU A 147 -4.38 -3.05 -12.43
C LEU A 147 -2.95 -3.27 -12.93
N ALA A 148 -2.00 -3.53 -12.03
CA ALA A 148 -0.63 -3.88 -12.43
C ALA A 148 -0.59 -5.16 -13.27
N GLU A 149 -1.34 -6.18 -12.90
CA GLU A 149 -1.46 -7.42 -13.69
C GLU A 149 -2.09 -7.20 -15.07
N GLN A 150 -3.12 -6.35 -15.18
CA GLN A 150 -3.70 -5.99 -16.48
C GLN A 150 -2.67 -5.37 -17.42
N ALA A 151 -1.72 -4.61 -16.88
CA ALA A 151 -0.61 -4.02 -17.63
C ALA A 151 0.53 -5.01 -17.93
N GLY A 152 0.45 -6.24 -17.43
CA GLY A 152 1.47 -7.28 -17.60
C GLY A 152 2.63 -7.21 -16.61
N ALA A 153 2.59 -6.30 -15.63
CA ALA A 153 3.63 -6.14 -14.62
C ALA A 153 3.52 -7.19 -13.50
N ARG A 154 4.62 -7.39 -12.77
CA ARG A 154 4.66 -8.28 -11.61
C ARG A 154 4.48 -7.50 -10.32
N VAL A 155 3.61 -7.99 -9.43
CA VAL A 155 3.42 -7.44 -8.09
C VAL A 155 4.37 -8.13 -7.11
N GLU A 156 5.29 -7.39 -6.53
CA GLU A 156 6.30 -7.91 -5.60
C GLU A 156 5.85 -7.85 -4.14
N GLY A 157 5.07 -6.85 -3.77
CA GLY A 157 4.67 -6.67 -2.38
C GLY A 157 3.57 -5.65 -2.19
N PHE A 158 3.03 -5.67 -0.96
CA PHE A 158 2.08 -4.70 -0.43
C PHE A 158 2.68 -4.09 0.83
N THR A 159 2.54 -2.80 1.00
CA THR A 159 3.01 -2.11 2.20
C THR A 159 2.03 -1.05 2.67
N PHE A 160 1.88 -0.97 3.98
CA PHE A 160 0.97 -0.04 4.65
C PHE A 160 1.63 0.49 5.92
N ALA A 161 1.31 1.72 6.30
CA ALA A 161 1.72 2.21 7.60
C ALA A 161 0.95 1.49 8.73
N LEU A 162 -0.35 1.26 8.54
CA LEU A 162 -1.21 0.64 9.55
C LEU A 162 -2.09 -0.45 8.93
N GLU A 163 -2.21 -1.56 9.64
CA GLU A 163 -3.06 -2.71 9.28
C GLU A 163 -4.12 -2.93 10.37
N LEU A 164 -5.40 -2.94 9.96
CA LEU A 164 -6.52 -3.33 10.80
C LEU A 164 -6.68 -4.85 10.75
N CYS A 165 -5.92 -5.56 11.60
CA CYS A 165 -5.84 -7.03 11.58
C CYS A 165 -7.19 -7.70 11.82
N TYR A 166 -8.07 -7.07 12.59
CA TYR A 166 -9.41 -7.61 12.91
C TYR A 166 -10.35 -7.67 11.70
N LEU A 167 -10.03 -6.96 10.61
CA LEU A 167 -10.75 -7.04 9.33
C LEU A 167 -10.14 -8.05 8.36
N ASP A 168 -9.08 -8.73 8.78
CA ASP A 168 -8.41 -9.80 8.05
C ASP A 168 -8.03 -9.46 6.59
N PRO A 169 -7.34 -8.33 6.34
CA PRO A 169 -6.96 -7.95 4.98
C PRO A 169 -5.99 -8.94 4.33
N ARG A 170 -5.19 -9.65 5.13
CA ARG A 170 -4.20 -10.60 4.59
C ARG A 170 -4.84 -11.79 3.91
N THR A 171 -5.97 -12.29 4.43
CA THR A 171 -6.74 -13.35 3.77
C THR A 171 -7.30 -12.85 2.43
N THR A 172 -7.83 -11.63 2.39
CA THR A 172 -8.31 -11.02 1.15
C THR A 172 -7.19 -10.89 0.12
N ILE A 173 -6.02 -10.40 0.54
CA ILE A 173 -4.86 -10.26 -0.35
C ILE A 173 -4.37 -11.63 -0.83
N SER A 174 -4.22 -12.60 0.07
CA SER A 174 -3.69 -13.92 -0.27
C SER A 174 -4.58 -14.74 -1.19
N LYS A 175 -5.88 -14.45 -1.22
CA LYS A 175 -6.82 -15.06 -2.15
C LYS A 175 -6.45 -14.80 -3.61
N TYR A 176 -5.89 -13.63 -3.91
CA TYR A 176 -5.51 -13.22 -5.26
C TYR A 176 -3.99 -13.22 -5.47
N PHE A 177 -3.23 -13.01 -4.40
CA PHE A 177 -1.77 -12.90 -4.39
C PHE A 177 -1.16 -13.76 -3.27
N PRO A 178 -1.25 -15.11 -3.37
CA PRO A 178 -0.91 -16.01 -2.25
C PRO A 178 0.57 -16.02 -1.87
N ASN A 179 1.45 -15.65 -2.80
CA ASN A 179 2.90 -15.69 -2.59
C ASN A 179 3.53 -14.30 -2.47
N THR A 180 2.69 -13.27 -2.29
CA THR A 180 3.15 -11.88 -2.26
C THR A 180 3.24 -11.38 -0.81
N GLU A 181 4.35 -10.74 -0.48
CA GLU A 181 4.60 -10.23 0.87
C GLU A 181 3.70 -9.05 1.21
N VAL A 182 3.24 -9.00 2.46
CA VAL A 182 2.56 -7.84 3.05
C VAL A 182 3.40 -7.33 4.22
N TYR A 183 3.91 -6.12 4.11
CA TYR A 183 4.75 -5.46 5.11
C TYR A 183 4.04 -4.25 5.71
N THR A 184 3.84 -4.27 7.01
CA THR A 184 3.14 -3.22 7.75
C THR A 184 3.92 -2.80 8.98
N LEU A 185 3.87 -1.51 9.33
CA LEU A 185 4.60 -0.97 10.47
C LEU A 185 3.80 -1.08 11.78
N ILE A 186 2.49 -0.85 11.71
CA ILE A 186 1.57 -0.88 12.85
C ILE A 186 0.49 -1.93 12.60
N LYS A 187 0.26 -2.79 13.59
CA LYS A 187 -0.79 -3.81 13.54
C LYS A 187 -1.80 -3.58 14.65
N VAL A 188 -3.02 -3.24 14.28
CA VAL A 188 -4.15 -3.07 15.21
C VAL A 188 -4.95 -4.37 15.23
N LYS A 189 -4.98 -5.02 16.38
CA LYS A 189 -5.63 -6.35 16.56
C LYS A 189 -7.07 -6.27 17.02
N GLN A 190 -7.48 -5.15 17.59
CA GLN A 190 -8.85 -4.88 18.08
C GLN A 190 -9.18 -3.40 17.95
#